data_764ef62f4ad8d8a70c356f2b3f362297
#
_entry.id   764ef62f4ad8d8a70c356f2b3f362297
#
_cell.length_a   1.000
_cell.length_b   1.000
_cell.length_c   1.000
_cell.angle_alpha   90.00
_cell.angle_beta   90.00
_cell.angle_gamma   90.00
#
_symmetry.space_group_name_H-M   'P 1'
#
loop_
_entity.id
_entity.type
_entity.pdbx_description
1 polymer ?
#
loop_
_entity_poly.entity_id
_entity_poly.type
_entity_poly.pdbx_seq_one_letter_code
_entity_poly.pdbx_strand_id
1 'polypeptide(L)'
;MFVSHRAILHLDMDAFFASVEQARRPELRGLPVIVGGERGGRGVVSACSYEARVFGIHSAMPIFQAERLCPRGVFLPVDMKAYLDVHHGVVELLGRYTDLVEVASVDEAYLDVTGSRRLFGPPRAIALRIQQQVYDAHGVTCSIGLGPTKLLAKLAAGLNKPAGVGELSDTDVHGRLRDLPVGEVCGIG
;
A
#
# COMPACT_ATOMS: atom_id res chain seq x y z
N MET A 1 0.28 -16.62 32.79
CA MET A 1 1.25 -16.66 31.67
C MET A 1 0.64 -15.84 30.52
N PHE A 2 1.05 -14.60 30.35
CA PHE A 2 0.50 -13.76 29.26
C PHE A 2 1.11 -14.28 27.95
N VAL A 3 0.33 -14.97 27.16
CA VAL A 3 0.69 -15.26 25.77
C VAL A 3 0.75 -13.91 25.06
N SER A 4 1.94 -13.36 24.89
CA SER A 4 2.15 -12.16 24.09
C SER A 4 1.93 -12.56 22.62
N HIS A 5 0.71 -12.39 22.13
CA HIS A 5 0.45 -12.60 20.72
C HIS A 5 1.35 -11.66 19.90
N ARG A 6 2.07 -12.24 18.95
CA ARG A 6 2.89 -11.50 18.01
C ARG A 6 2.03 -10.48 17.28
N ALA A 7 2.57 -9.29 17.04
CA ALA A 7 1.87 -8.22 16.33
C ALA A 7 2.72 -7.76 15.15
N ILE A 8 2.33 -8.23 13.99
CA ILE A 8 2.91 -7.83 12.71
C ILE A 8 2.02 -6.80 12.07
N LEU A 9 2.62 -5.69 11.62
CA LEU A 9 2.00 -4.75 10.71
C LEU A 9 2.50 -5.02 9.30
N HIS A 10 1.62 -4.91 8.31
CA HIS A 10 1.96 -4.79 6.90
C HIS A 10 1.50 -3.44 6.42
N LEU A 11 2.45 -2.60 6.00
CA LEU A 11 2.19 -1.32 5.35
C LEU A 11 2.26 -1.53 3.84
N ASP A 12 1.30 -0.96 3.13
CA ASP A 12 1.22 -0.97 1.67
C ASP A 12 0.75 0.42 1.20
N MET A 13 1.58 1.09 0.40
CA MET A 13 1.30 2.43 -0.10
C MET A 13 0.19 2.37 -1.15
N ASP A 14 -0.81 3.23 -1.02
CA ASP A 14 -1.98 3.23 -1.91
C ASP A 14 -1.63 3.84 -3.28
N ALA A 15 -1.80 3.06 -4.35
CA ALA A 15 -1.54 3.48 -5.74
C ALA A 15 -0.19 4.22 -5.89
N PHE A 16 0.88 3.72 -5.27
CA PHE A 16 2.09 4.41 -4.86
C PHE A 16 2.63 5.42 -5.87
N PHE A 17 3.04 5.00 -7.07
CA PHE A 17 3.64 5.91 -8.04
C PHE A 17 2.66 7.03 -8.45
N ALA A 18 1.40 6.68 -8.69
CA ALA A 18 0.39 7.67 -9.05
C ALA A 18 0.10 8.64 -7.91
N SER A 19 0.08 8.16 -6.65
CA SER A 19 -0.10 8.99 -5.46
C SER A 19 1.06 9.96 -5.25
N VAL A 20 2.30 9.53 -5.47
CA VAL A 20 3.48 10.41 -5.43
C VAL A 20 3.38 11.50 -6.50
N GLU A 21 2.94 11.17 -7.72
CA GLU A 21 2.72 12.16 -8.77
C GLU A 21 1.64 13.18 -8.41
N GLN A 22 0.53 12.73 -7.82
CA GLN A 22 -0.55 13.61 -7.36
C GLN A 22 -0.15 14.45 -6.14
N ALA A 23 0.74 13.95 -5.26
CA ALA A 23 1.27 14.70 -4.13
C ALA A 23 2.22 15.83 -4.58
N ARG A 24 3.09 15.56 -5.57
CA ARG A 24 4.05 16.52 -6.12
C ARG A 24 3.41 17.55 -7.03
N ARG A 25 2.30 17.22 -7.68
CA ARG A 25 1.57 18.04 -8.65
C ARG A 25 0.10 18.13 -8.26
N PRO A 26 -0.27 19.13 -7.43
CA PRO A 26 -1.64 19.28 -6.93
C PRO A 26 -2.71 19.35 -8.01
N GLU A 27 -2.37 19.82 -9.21
CA GLU A 27 -3.24 19.87 -10.38
C GLU A 27 -3.65 18.49 -10.91
N LEU A 28 -2.96 17.42 -10.50
CA LEU A 28 -3.29 16.05 -10.85
C LEU A 28 -4.27 15.39 -9.87
N ARG A 29 -4.56 16.03 -8.74
CA ARG A 29 -5.47 15.47 -7.74
C ARG A 29 -6.88 15.33 -8.30
N GLY A 30 -7.48 14.16 -8.08
CA GLY A 30 -8.81 13.85 -8.60
C GLY A 30 -8.84 13.51 -10.08
N LEU A 31 -7.70 13.52 -10.78
CA LEU A 31 -7.61 13.10 -12.18
C LEU A 31 -7.17 11.64 -12.30
N PRO A 32 -7.61 10.93 -13.35
CA PRO A 32 -7.11 9.59 -13.68
C PRO A 32 -5.62 9.68 -14.08
N VAL A 33 -4.71 9.32 -13.17
CA VAL A 33 -3.26 9.31 -13.41
C VAL A 33 -2.80 7.88 -13.66
N ILE A 34 -2.08 7.66 -14.75
CA ILE A 34 -1.52 6.38 -15.16
C ILE A 34 0.00 6.56 -15.31
N VAL A 35 0.76 5.84 -14.50
CA VAL A 35 2.23 5.87 -14.53
C VAL A 35 2.74 4.62 -15.23
N GLY A 36 3.65 4.77 -16.18
CA GLY A 36 4.20 3.65 -16.93
C GLY A 36 4.80 4.09 -18.26
N GLY A 37 4.36 3.46 -19.36
CA GLY A 37 4.76 3.86 -20.70
C GLY A 37 4.07 5.13 -21.16
N GLU A 38 4.68 5.80 -22.14
CA GLU A 38 4.09 6.96 -22.82
C GLU A 38 2.93 6.57 -23.72
N ARG A 39 2.04 7.53 -24.01
CA ARG A 39 0.93 7.36 -24.96
C ARG A 39 1.44 6.89 -26.32
N GLY A 40 0.72 5.93 -26.91
CA GLY A 40 1.12 5.32 -28.18
C GLY A 40 2.34 4.39 -28.10
N GLY A 41 2.93 4.22 -26.93
CA GLY A 41 4.11 3.40 -26.69
C GLY A 41 3.80 1.92 -26.44
N ARG A 42 4.86 1.10 -26.40
CA ARG A 42 4.80 -0.35 -26.11
C ARG A 42 5.02 -0.67 -24.62
N GLY A 43 4.59 0.18 -23.74
CA GLY A 43 4.75 -0.03 -22.29
C GLY A 43 3.54 -0.70 -21.64
N VAL A 44 3.68 -0.93 -20.34
CA VAL A 44 2.60 -1.35 -19.46
C VAL A 44 2.37 -0.32 -18.35
N VAL A 45 1.19 -0.33 -17.78
CA VAL A 45 0.87 0.43 -16.56
C VAL A 45 1.70 -0.12 -15.40
N SER A 46 2.54 0.71 -14.81
CA SER A 46 3.27 0.38 -13.56
C SER A 46 2.39 0.59 -12.34
N ALA A 47 1.71 1.74 -12.29
CA ALA A 47 0.71 2.04 -11.27
C ALA A 47 -0.35 2.99 -11.84
N CYS A 48 -1.54 2.99 -11.25
CA CYS A 48 -2.60 3.92 -11.63
C CYS A 48 -3.37 4.39 -10.40
N SER A 49 -3.85 5.64 -10.44
CA SER A 49 -4.64 6.24 -9.37
C SER A 49 -6.01 5.56 -9.22
N TYR A 50 -6.67 5.76 -8.10
CA TYR A 50 -8.01 5.21 -7.88
C TYR A 50 -9.02 5.76 -8.88
N GLU A 51 -8.87 7.00 -9.32
CA GLU A 51 -9.67 7.61 -10.37
C GLU A 51 -9.49 6.87 -11.71
N ALA A 52 -8.29 6.39 -12.00
CA ALA A 52 -8.05 5.60 -13.21
C ALA A 52 -8.60 4.17 -13.09
N ARG A 53 -8.59 3.57 -11.89
CA ARG A 53 -9.14 2.22 -11.64
C ARG A 53 -10.64 2.13 -11.91
N VAL A 54 -11.38 3.23 -11.74
CA VAL A 54 -12.83 3.29 -12.08
C VAL A 54 -13.09 2.93 -13.54
N PHE A 55 -12.13 3.20 -14.44
CA PHE A 55 -12.20 2.84 -15.86
C PHE A 55 -11.73 1.40 -16.15
N GLY A 56 -11.44 0.60 -15.11
CA GLY A 56 -10.93 -0.77 -15.25
C GLY A 56 -9.43 -0.85 -15.52
N ILE A 57 -8.68 0.25 -15.35
CA ILE A 57 -7.23 0.27 -15.52
C ILE A 57 -6.57 -0.36 -14.29
N HIS A 58 -5.55 -1.20 -14.52
CA HIS A 58 -4.79 -1.89 -13.47
C HIS A 58 -3.32 -2.05 -13.85
N SER A 59 -2.47 -2.33 -12.89
CA SER A 59 -1.05 -2.63 -13.10
C SER A 59 -0.88 -3.81 -14.08
N ALA A 60 0.20 -3.79 -14.83
CA ALA A 60 0.53 -4.70 -15.92
C ALA A 60 -0.39 -4.61 -17.17
N MET A 61 -1.45 -3.78 -17.18
CA MET A 61 -2.25 -3.53 -18.39
C MET A 61 -1.39 -2.86 -19.46
N PRO A 62 -1.46 -3.28 -20.74
CA PRO A 62 -0.81 -2.56 -21.84
C PRO A 62 -1.30 -1.11 -21.96
N ILE A 63 -0.38 -0.16 -22.19
CA ILE A 63 -0.71 1.28 -22.26
C ILE A 63 -1.78 1.57 -23.32
N PHE A 64 -1.71 0.94 -24.50
CA PHE A 64 -2.71 1.15 -25.55
C PHE A 64 -4.15 0.75 -25.11
N GLN A 65 -4.27 -0.24 -24.21
CA GLN A 65 -5.57 -0.61 -23.66
C GLN A 65 -6.05 0.43 -22.64
N ALA A 66 -5.15 0.88 -21.75
CA ALA A 66 -5.45 1.94 -20.80
C ALA A 66 -5.89 3.24 -21.50
N GLU A 67 -5.24 3.61 -22.62
CA GLU A 67 -5.63 4.76 -23.44
C GLU A 67 -7.05 4.64 -24.00
N ARG A 68 -7.42 3.45 -24.45
CA ARG A 68 -8.78 3.19 -24.97
C ARG A 68 -9.84 3.27 -23.88
N LEU A 69 -9.52 2.81 -22.65
CA LEU A 69 -10.43 2.84 -21.52
C LEU A 69 -10.58 4.24 -20.94
N CYS A 70 -9.50 5.01 -20.89
CA CYS A 70 -9.49 6.38 -20.36
C CYS A 70 -8.73 7.34 -21.29
N PRO A 71 -9.36 7.80 -22.41
CA PRO A 71 -8.71 8.69 -23.38
C PRO A 71 -8.28 10.03 -22.80
N ARG A 72 -8.94 10.48 -21.71
CA ARG A 72 -8.64 11.73 -21.01
C ARG A 72 -7.70 11.55 -19.82
N GLY A 73 -7.22 10.33 -19.53
CA GLY A 73 -6.29 10.05 -18.47
C GLY A 73 -4.95 10.76 -18.65
N VAL A 74 -4.28 11.07 -17.57
CA VAL A 74 -2.94 11.66 -17.56
C VAL A 74 -1.92 10.51 -17.55
N PHE A 75 -1.18 10.36 -18.63
CA PHE A 75 -0.14 9.33 -18.78
C PHE A 75 1.22 9.94 -18.48
N LEU A 76 1.95 9.36 -17.53
CA LEU A 76 3.23 9.87 -17.06
C LEU A 76 4.31 8.80 -17.14
N PRO A 77 5.54 9.14 -17.49
CA PRO A 77 6.67 8.24 -17.39
C PRO A 77 6.98 7.93 -15.92
N VAL A 78 7.70 6.84 -15.70
CA VAL A 78 8.17 6.44 -14.36
C VAL A 78 9.29 7.38 -13.90
N ASP A 79 9.12 8.06 -12.78
CA ASP A 79 10.15 8.84 -12.07
C ASP A 79 10.66 8.05 -10.85
N MET A 80 11.46 7.01 -11.10
CA MET A 80 11.94 6.13 -10.04
C MET A 80 12.70 6.88 -8.94
N LYS A 81 13.39 7.97 -9.28
CA LYS A 81 14.12 8.77 -8.27
C LYS A 81 13.14 9.37 -7.25
N ALA A 82 12.07 10.00 -7.72
CA ALA A 82 11.06 10.58 -6.84
C ALA A 82 10.37 9.51 -5.96
N TYR A 83 10.12 8.33 -6.51
CA TYR A 83 9.50 7.24 -5.76
C TYR A 83 10.42 6.67 -4.69
N LEU A 84 11.72 6.53 -4.98
CA LEU A 84 12.72 6.11 -4.00
C LEU A 84 12.92 7.15 -2.89
N ASP A 85 12.87 8.43 -3.21
CA ASP A 85 12.98 9.50 -2.20
C ASP A 85 11.84 9.38 -1.16
N VAL A 86 10.61 9.14 -1.59
CA VAL A 86 9.46 8.90 -0.70
C VAL A 86 9.62 7.57 0.05
N HIS A 87 10.00 6.50 -0.64
CA HIS A 87 10.26 5.19 -0.05
C HIS A 87 11.24 5.27 1.12
N HIS A 88 12.40 5.91 0.93
CA HIS A 88 13.42 6.06 1.97
C HIS A 88 12.89 6.84 3.18
N GLY A 89 12.12 7.92 2.95
CA GLY A 89 11.49 8.68 4.02
C GLY A 89 10.47 7.84 4.82
N VAL A 90 9.69 7.00 4.14
CA VAL A 90 8.76 6.07 4.80
C VAL A 90 9.54 5.04 5.62
N VAL A 91 10.56 4.39 5.06
CA VAL A 91 11.37 3.38 5.79
C VAL A 91 12.03 3.98 7.03
N GLU A 92 12.60 5.18 6.93
CA GLU A 92 13.15 5.90 8.08
C GLU A 92 12.09 6.15 9.17
N LEU A 93 10.88 6.57 8.76
CA LEU A 93 9.75 6.78 9.67
C LEU A 93 9.38 5.49 10.40
N LEU A 94 9.29 4.36 9.68
CA LEU A 94 8.98 3.05 10.26
C LEU A 94 10.01 2.61 11.31
N GLY A 95 11.29 2.88 11.05
CA GLY A 95 12.40 2.59 11.98
C GLY A 95 12.30 3.29 13.35
N ARG A 96 11.49 4.36 13.46
CA ARG A 96 11.22 5.03 14.75
C ARG A 96 10.33 4.21 15.70
N TYR A 97 9.60 3.23 15.16
CA TYR A 97 8.66 2.41 15.93
C TYR A 97 9.24 1.05 16.31
N THR A 98 10.12 0.49 15.51
CA THR A 98 10.77 -0.80 15.76
C THR A 98 12.01 -0.96 14.88
N ASP A 99 13.02 -1.66 15.41
CA ASP A 99 14.20 -2.06 14.62
C ASP A 99 13.90 -3.28 13.72
N LEU A 100 12.76 -3.93 13.91
CA LEU A 100 12.34 -5.12 13.16
C LEU A 100 11.46 -4.70 11.98
N VAL A 101 12.06 -3.97 11.03
CA VAL A 101 11.44 -3.58 9.76
C VAL A 101 12.00 -4.45 8.65
N GLU A 102 11.12 -5.07 7.87
CA GLU A 102 11.46 -5.81 6.67
C GLU A 102 10.82 -5.14 5.46
N VAL A 103 11.63 -4.57 4.61
CA VAL A 103 11.20 -3.98 3.33
C VAL A 103 10.94 -5.12 2.34
N ALA A 104 9.71 -5.23 1.86
CA ALA A 104 9.30 -6.27 0.92
C ALA A 104 9.37 -5.77 -0.55
N SER A 105 9.05 -4.50 -0.77
CA SER A 105 9.15 -3.84 -2.07
C SER A 105 9.32 -2.33 -1.88
N VAL A 106 9.29 -1.57 -2.98
CA VAL A 106 9.37 -0.09 -2.95
C VAL A 106 8.15 0.55 -2.25
N ASP A 107 7.06 -0.16 -2.16
CA ASP A 107 5.77 0.30 -1.61
C ASP A 107 5.24 -0.54 -0.44
N GLU A 108 5.94 -1.62 -0.07
CA GLU A 108 5.50 -2.53 1.00
C GLU A 108 6.58 -2.78 2.05
N ALA A 109 6.17 -2.81 3.32
CA ALA A 109 7.03 -3.19 4.44
C ALA A 109 6.27 -3.95 5.52
N TYR A 110 6.96 -4.84 6.23
CA TYR A 110 6.49 -5.48 7.45
C TYR A 110 7.21 -4.93 8.66
N LEU A 111 6.48 -4.79 9.78
CA LEU A 111 7.02 -4.37 11.06
C LEU A 111 6.59 -5.37 12.14
N ASP A 112 7.51 -5.84 12.96
CA ASP A 112 7.17 -6.53 14.20
C ASP A 112 7.14 -5.48 15.33
N VAL A 113 5.94 -5.13 15.78
CA VAL A 113 5.70 -4.16 16.85
C VAL A 113 5.35 -4.80 18.18
N THR A 114 5.60 -6.11 18.32
CA THR A 114 5.30 -6.84 19.56
C THR A 114 5.96 -6.21 20.78
N GLY A 115 7.24 -5.84 20.68
CA GLY A 115 8.00 -5.18 21.74
C GLY A 115 7.69 -3.69 21.91
N SER A 116 7.13 -3.04 20.89
CA SER A 116 6.94 -1.58 20.84
C SER A 116 5.73 -1.08 21.64
N ARG A 117 4.86 -2.00 22.11
CA ARG A 117 3.58 -1.68 22.78
C ARG A 117 3.74 -0.83 24.04
N ARG A 118 4.83 -1.01 24.77
CA ARG A 118 5.08 -0.25 26.02
C ARG A 118 5.37 1.22 25.77
N LEU A 119 6.00 1.52 24.63
CA LEU A 119 6.40 2.88 24.26
C LEU A 119 5.31 3.60 23.44
N PHE A 120 4.67 2.88 22.53
CA PHE A 120 3.79 3.49 21.52
C PHE A 120 2.31 3.12 21.68
N GLY A 121 1.97 2.23 22.62
CA GLY A 121 0.59 1.77 22.85
C GLY A 121 0.21 0.54 22.01
N PRO A 122 -1.09 0.24 21.91
CA PRO A 122 -1.58 -0.95 21.21
C PRO A 122 -1.24 -0.90 19.70
N PRO A 123 -1.06 -2.07 19.04
CA PRO A 123 -0.63 -2.14 17.63
C PRO A 123 -1.49 -1.32 16.66
N ARG A 124 -2.81 -1.30 16.88
CA ARG A 124 -3.73 -0.47 16.07
C ARG A 124 -3.44 1.04 16.22
N ALA A 125 -3.10 1.52 17.41
CA ALA A 125 -2.73 2.91 17.61
C ALA A 125 -1.39 3.25 16.93
N ILE A 126 -0.45 2.31 16.93
CA ILE A 126 0.82 2.44 16.20
C ILE A 126 0.52 2.57 14.70
N ALA A 127 -0.31 1.68 14.14
CA ALA A 127 -0.68 1.70 12.73
C ALA A 127 -1.32 3.03 12.31
N LEU A 128 -2.32 3.51 13.05
CA LEU A 128 -2.98 4.80 12.78
C LEU A 128 -2.01 5.98 12.84
N ARG A 129 -1.07 5.97 13.78
CA ARG A 129 -0.05 7.01 13.90
C ARG A 129 0.95 6.98 12.74
N ILE A 130 1.38 5.79 12.32
CA ILE A 130 2.24 5.62 11.14
C ILE A 130 1.52 6.16 9.91
N GLN A 131 0.26 5.75 9.67
CA GLN A 131 -0.54 6.18 8.54
C GLN A 131 -0.65 7.71 8.47
N GLN A 132 -0.95 8.37 9.60
CA GLN A 132 -1.03 9.83 9.66
C GLN A 132 0.32 10.48 9.37
N GLN A 133 1.42 9.99 9.95
CA GLN A 133 2.74 10.56 9.76
C GLN A 133 3.25 10.38 8.32
N VAL A 134 2.93 9.27 7.66
CA VAL A 134 3.24 9.06 6.24
C VAL A 134 2.51 10.12 5.39
N TYR A 135 1.23 10.33 5.66
CA TYR A 135 0.45 11.35 4.95
C TYR A 135 0.99 12.77 5.20
N ASP A 136 1.26 13.13 6.46
CA ASP A 136 1.77 14.47 6.82
C ASP A 136 3.14 14.76 6.20
N ALA A 137 4.01 13.75 6.12
CA ALA A 137 5.36 13.91 5.60
C ALA A 137 5.43 13.90 4.06
N HIS A 138 4.59 13.11 3.39
CA HIS A 138 4.74 12.82 1.95
C HIS A 138 3.49 13.12 1.12
N GLY A 139 2.34 13.41 1.73
CA GLY A 139 1.08 13.66 1.04
C GLY A 139 0.50 12.44 0.33
N VAL A 140 0.96 11.22 0.69
CA VAL A 140 0.51 9.95 0.12
C VAL A 140 -0.18 9.10 1.19
N THR A 141 -1.17 8.31 0.80
CA THR A 141 -1.85 7.40 1.73
C THR A 141 -1.22 6.01 1.72
N CYS A 142 -1.40 5.29 2.81
CA CYS A 142 -1.07 3.88 2.90
C CYS A 142 -2.18 3.12 3.62
N SER A 143 -2.30 1.84 3.32
CA SER A 143 -3.17 0.91 4.04
C SER A 143 -2.31 0.02 4.93
N ILE A 144 -2.76 -0.21 6.17
CA ILE A 144 -2.01 -1.00 7.14
C ILE A 144 -2.88 -2.14 7.65
N GLY A 145 -2.35 -3.35 7.54
CA GLY A 145 -2.97 -4.53 8.12
C GLY A 145 -2.21 -5.02 9.36
N LEU A 146 -2.95 -5.51 10.34
CA LEU A 146 -2.45 -6.11 11.57
C LEU A 146 -2.78 -7.60 11.58
N GLY A 147 -1.85 -8.40 12.06
CA GLY A 147 -2.07 -9.84 12.28
C GLY A 147 -0.95 -10.49 13.06
N PRO A 148 -1.14 -11.73 13.56
CA PRO A 148 -0.10 -12.50 14.22
C PRO A 148 0.97 -13.02 13.26
N THR A 149 0.69 -13.03 11.96
CA THR A 149 1.59 -13.47 10.88
C THR A 149 1.64 -12.44 9.76
N LYS A 150 2.72 -12.48 8.95
CA LYS A 150 2.86 -11.63 7.75
C LYS A 150 1.70 -11.82 6.77
N LEU A 151 1.27 -13.07 6.56
CA LEU A 151 0.15 -13.40 5.66
C LEU A 151 -1.14 -12.71 6.11
N LEU A 152 -1.54 -12.85 7.38
CA LEU A 152 -2.76 -12.24 7.90
C LEU A 152 -2.66 -10.70 7.89
N ALA A 153 -1.50 -10.15 8.23
CA ALA A 153 -1.27 -8.71 8.15
C ALA A 153 -1.43 -8.20 6.70
N LYS A 154 -0.85 -8.88 5.70
CA LYS A 154 -0.99 -8.48 4.29
C LYS A 154 -2.44 -8.60 3.80
N LEU A 155 -3.14 -9.68 4.13
CA LEU A 155 -4.56 -9.82 3.80
C LEU A 155 -5.40 -8.72 4.46
N ALA A 156 -5.13 -8.41 5.74
CA ALA A 156 -5.83 -7.33 6.44
C ALA A 156 -5.62 -5.96 5.78
N ALA A 157 -4.42 -5.66 5.29
CA ALA A 157 -4.15 -4.45 4.53
C ALA A 157 -4.95 -4.41 3.22
N GLY A 158 -4.90 -5.50 2.42
CA GLY A 158 -5.58 -5.59 1.13
C GLY A 158 -7.09 -5.38 1.23
N LEU A 159 -7.74 -6.03 2.22
CA LEU A 159 -9.19 -5.94 2.46
C LEU A 159 -9.66 -4.55 2.92
N ASN A 160 -8.73 -3.68 3.32
CA ASN A 160 -9.05 -2.35 3.86
C ASN A 160 -8.49 -1.19 3.01
N LYS A 161 -8.06 -1.44 1.78
CA LYS A 161 -7.64 -0.40 0.82
C LYS A 161 -8.83 0.42 0.31
N PRO A 162 -8.64 1.71 0.01
CA PRO A 162 -7.49 2.56 0.33
C PRO A 162 -7.56 3.19 1.73
N ALA A 163 -6.42 3.65 2.23
CA ALA A 163 -6.27 4.44 3.46
C ALA A 163 -6.91 3.78 4.69
N GLY A 164 -7.00 2.46 4.71
CA GLY A 164 -7.63 1.70 5.79
C GLY A 164 -6.62 1.10 6.78
N VAL A 165 -7.10 0.85 7.99
CA VAL A 165 -6.37 0.06 8.99
C VAL A 165 -7.23 -1.14 9.38
N GLY A 166 -6.81 -2.33 8.91
CA GLY A 166 -7.49 -3.60 9.16
C GLY A 166 -6.75 -4.49 10.15
N GLU A 167 -7.48 -5.43 10.74
CA GLU A 167 -6.93 -6.44 11.64
C GLU A 167 -7.54 -7.81 11.37
N LEU A 168 -6.71 -8.84 11.31
CA LEU A 168 -7.10 -10.23 11.20
C LEU A 168 -6.38 -11.05 12.29
N SER A 169 -7.13 -11.88 12.96
CA SER A 169 -6.66 -12.84 13.96
C SER A 169 -6.71 -14.27 13.44
N ASP A 170 -6.14 -15.21 14.18
CA ASP A 170 -6.23 -16.65 13.85
C ASP A 170 -7.69 -17.14 13.81
N THR A 171 -8.58 -16.54 14.59
CA THR A 171 -10.01 -16.89 14.59
C THR A 171 -10.75 -16.41 13.35
N ASP A 172 -10.27 -15.34 12.67
CA ASP A 172 -10.84 -14.84 11.43
C ASP A 172 -10.64 -15.79 10.24
N VAL A 173 -9.62 -16.67 10.31
CA VAL A 173 -9.31 -17.65 9.26
C VAL A 173 -10.49 -18.58 8.99
N HIS A 174 -11.19 -19.02 10.03
CA HIS A 174 -12.34 -19.94 9.92
C HIS A 174 -13.67 -19.20 9.64
N GLY A 175 -13.72 -17.89 9.84
CA GLY A 175 -14.90 -17.06 9.62
C GLY A 175 -14.74 -16.16 8.37
N ARG A 176 -14.15 -15.01 8.56
CA ARG A 176 -14.07 -13.95 7.53
C ARG A 176 -13.31 -14.34 6.26
N LEU A 177 -12.31 -15.24 6.35
CA LEU A 177 -11.50 -15.66 5.20
C LEU A 177 -12.02 -16.93 4.52
N ARG A 178 -13.05 -17.58 5.08
CA ARG A 178 -13.59 -18.82 4.52
C ARG A 178 -14.04 -18.69 3.07
N ASP A 179 -14.68 -17.58 2.76
CA ASP A 179 -15.26 -17.32 1.44
C ASP A 179 -14.36 -16.44 0.56
N LEU A 180 -13.12 -16.16 1.02
CA LEU A 180 -12.14 -15.41 0.24
C LEU A 180 -11.68 -16.25 -0.95
N PRO A 181 -11.75 -15.71 -2.19
CA PRO A 181 -11.20 -16.41 -3.35
C PRO A 181 -9.71 -16.75 -3.15
N VAL A 182 -9.32 -17.94 -3.55
CA VAL A 182 -7.92 -18.44 -3.36
C VAL A 182 -6.91 -17.50 -4.02
N GLY A 183 -7.26 -16.89 -5.15
CA GLY A 183 -6.40 -15.91 -5.84
C GLY A 183 -6.14 -14.61 -5.07
N GLU A 184 -6.91 -14.32 -4.02
CA GLU A 184 -6.67 -13.17 -3.13
C GLU A 184 -5.61 -13.49 -2.05
N VAL A 185 -5.24 -14.76 -1.91
CA VAL A 185 -4.23 -15.18 -0.94
C VAL A 185 -2.85 -14.99 -1.53
N CYS A 186 -2.05 -14.13 -0.92
CA CYS A 186 -0.69 -13.82 -1.38
C CYS A 186 0.17 -15.09 -1.51
N GLY A 187 0.85 -15.24 -2.67
CA GLY A 187 1.71 -16.39 -2.94
C GLY A 187 0.99 -17.59 -3.55
N ILE A 188 -0.30 -17.50 -3.80
CA ILE A 188 -1.10 -18.47 -4.54
C ILE A 188 -1.57 -17.76 -5.82
N GLY A 189 -0.80 -17.89 -6.90
CA GLY A 189 -1.11 -17.29 -8.19
C GLY A 189 -0.94 -18.28 -9.31
#